data_06e4da5aa60e0ad42dda333c899119fe
#
_entry.id   06e4da5aa60e0ad42dda333c899119fe
#
_cell.length_a   1.000
_cell.length_b   1.000
_cell.length_c   1.000
_cell.angle_alpha   90.00
_cell.angle_beta   90.00
_cell.angle_gamma   90.00
#
_symmetry.space_group_name_H-M   'P 1'
#
loop_
_entity.id
_entity.type
_entity.pdbx_description
1 polymer ?
#
loop_
_entity_poly.entity_id
_entity_poly.type
_entity_poly.pdbx_seq_one_letter_code
_entity_poly.pdbx_strand_id
1 'polypeptide(L)'
;IATNDWGVGMTHGLTYGYDAFPNPQRLWDHWDKVKAMEDKIWVGTFREVAAYTKEQKHTRLDIRQQKKGLIITPQLDLDKEIFTEPLTMVIQKEGVRKMTARQGKKKLAVHKIGDKFIFDFNPFGEAIKVYLK
;
A
#
# COMPACT_ATOMS: atom_id res chain seq x y z
N ILE A 1 -15.83 -0.51 2.18
CA ILE A 1 -14.90 -1.52 2.73
C ILE A 1 -15.24 -2.91 2.19
N ALA A 2 -16.51 -3.27 2.10
CA ALA A 2 -16.93 -4.59 1.61
C ALA A 2 -16.54 -4.87 0.15
N THR A 3 -16.38 -3.85 -0.66
CA THR A 3 -16.10 -3.92 -2.11
C THR A 3 -14.65 -3.66 -2.47
N ASN A 4 -13.82 -3.24 -1.50
CA ASN A 4 -12.42 -2.82 -1.71
C ASN A 4 -12.28 -1.70 -2.77
N ASP A 5 -13.26 -0.81 -2.83
CA ASP A 5 -13.28 0.27 -3.81
C ASP A 5 -12.45 1.48 -3.36
N TRP A 6 -12.10 2.29 -4.33
CA TRP A 6 -11.51 3.59 -4.12
C TRP A 6 -12.60 4.67 -4.10
N GLY A 7 -12.80 5.30 -2.93
CA GLY A 7 -13.69 6.44 -2.76
C GLY A 7 -12.94 7.77 -2.91
N VAL A 8 -13.47 8.67 -3.71
CA VAL A 8 -12.95 10.04 -3.85
C VAL A 8 -13.97 11.03 -3.29
N GLY A 9 -13.55 11.84 -2.33
CA GLY A 9 -14.33 12.94 -1.79
C GLY A 9 -13.75 14.29 -2.22
N MET A 10 -14.62 15.22 -2.59
CA MET A 10 -14.27 16.60 -2.91
C MET A 10 -15.28 17.55 -2.31
N THR A 11 -14.82 18.70 -1.83
CA THR A 11 -15.68 19.80 -1.40
C THR A 11 -15.10 21.13 -1.88
N HIS A 12 -15.97 22.08 -2.25
CA HIS A 12 -15.56 23.43 -2.66
C HIS A 12 -15.41 24.41 -1.50
N GLY A 13 -15.83 24.04 -0.31
CA GLY A 13 -15.71 24.89 0.87
C GLY A 13 -16.36 24.27 2.10
N LEU A 14 -16.09 24.86 3.26
CA LEU A 14 -16.66 24.41 4.54
C LEU A 14 -17.92 25.19 4.90
N THR A 15 -17.87 26.52 4.83
CA THR A 15 -18.98 27.41 5.19
C THR A 15 -19.44 28.31 4.06
N TYR A 16 -18.57 28.54 3.09
CA TYR A 16 -18.82 29.37 1.91
C TYR A 16 -18.39 28.66 0.67
N GLY A 17 -19.02 28.99 -0.44
CA GLY A 17 -18.71 28.44 -1.74
C GLY A 17 -19.83 27.54 -2.28
N TYR A 18 -19.64 27.09 -3.51
CA TYR A 18 -20.54 26.16 -4.16
C TYR A 18 -20.43 24.78 -3.46
N ASP A 19 -21.56 24.18 -3.13
CA ASP A 19 -21.64 22.93 -2.36
C ASP A 19 -20.94 22.94 -0.99
N ALA A 20 -20.90 24.10 -0.35
CA ALA A 20 -20.40 24.19 1.03
C ALA A 20 -21.29 23.39 2.00
N PHE A 21 -20.69 22.86 3.06
CA PHE A 21 -21.44 22.19 4.12
C PHE A 21 -22.27 23.20 4.91
N PRO A 22 -23.61 23.08 4.97
CA PRO A 22 -24.44 23.97 5.79
C PRO A 22 -24.07 23.93 7.27
N ASN A 23 -23.58 22.79 7.73
CA ASN A 23 -23.06 22.59 9.08
C ASN A 23 -21.69 21.91 9.00
N PRO A 24 -20.58 22.63 9.26
CA PRO A 24 -19.21 22.09 9.25
C PRO A 24 -19.02 20.90 10.18
N GLN A 25 -19.80 20.79 11.27
CA GLN A 25 -19.71 19.68 12.21
C GLN A 25 -19.94 18.32 11.52
N ARG A 26 -20.79 18.27 10.49
CA ARG A 26 -21.03 17.03 9.71
C ARG A 26 -19.76 16.53 9.02
N LEU A 27 -18.88 17.44 8.60
CA LEU A 27 -17.60 17.06 8.01
C LEU A 27 -16.64 16.52 9.08
N TRP A 28 -16.59 17.16 10.25
CA TRP A 28 -15.77 16.68 11.37
C TRP A 28 -16.22 15.31 11.85
N ASP A 29 -17.52 15.12 12.04
CA ASP A 29 -18.09 13.82 12.41
C ASP A 29 -17.77 12.73 11.36
N HIS A 30 -17.68 13.08 10.07
CA HIS A 30 -17.24 12.18 9.01
C HIS A 30 -15.78 11.82 9.17
N TRP A 31 -14.89 12.79 9.38
CA TRP A 31 -13.47 12.55 9.57
C TRP A 31 -13.16 11.73 10.83
N ASP A 32 -13.90 11.95 11.89
CA ASP A 32 -13.78 11.13 13.11
C ASP A 32 -14.12 9.65 12.82
N LYS A 33 -15.16 9.40 12.03
CA LYS A 33 -15.49 8.03 11.58
C LYS A 33 -14.41 7.42 10.67
N VAL A 34 -13.86 8.21 9.76
CA VAL A 34 -12.75 7.78 8.90
C VAL A 34 -11.52 7.45 9.76
N LYS A 35 -11.17 8.32 10.70
CA LYS A 35 -10.05 8.11 11.64
C LYS A 35 -10.24 6.86 12.50
N ALA A 36 -11.46 6.59 12.97
CA ALA A 36 -11.77 5.39 13.73
C ALA A 36 -11.61 4.08 12.93
N MET A 37 -11.45 4.15 11.61
CA MET A 37 -11.27 3.01 10.72
C MET A 37 -9.88 2.99 10.06
N GLU A 38 -8.90 3.74 10.56
CA GLU A 38 -7.55 3.84 9.96
C GLU A 38 -6.78 2.50 9.89
N ASP A 39 -7.19 1.51 10.67
CA ASP A 39 -6.69 0.14 10.60
C ASP A 39 -7.22 -0.67 9.40
N LYS A 40 -8.27 -0.17 8.72
CA LYS A 40 -8.99 -0.86 7.64
C LYS A 40 -8.99 -0.10 6.33
N ILE A 41 -8.74 1.20 6.37
CA ILE A 41 -8.78 2.06 5.19
C ILE A 41 -7.50 2.89 5.11
N TRP A 42 -6.98 3.00 3.91
CA TRP A 42 -5.90 3.94 3.61
C TRP A 42 -6.49 5.27 3.14
N VAL A 43 -6.11 6.35 3.80
CA VAL A 43 -6.43 7.72 3.40
C VAL A 43 -5.19 8.35 2.79
N GLY A 44 -5.27 8.70 1.53
CA GLY A 44 -4.21 9.35 0.79
C GLY A 44 -4.75 10.47 -0.10
N THR A 45 -3.88 11.28 -0.63
CA THR A 45 -4.25 12.25 -1.67
C THR A 45 -4.65 11.50 -2.94
N PHE A 46 -5.44 12.16 -3.80
CA PHE A 46 -5.80 11.59 -5.10
C PHE A 46 -4.56 11.14 -5.90
N ARG A 47 -3.49 11.96 -5.86
CA ARG A 47 -2.23 11.66 -6.54
C ARG A 47 -1.60 10.38 -6.02
N GLU A 48 -1.47 10.22 -4.70
CA GLU A 48 -0.86 9.03 -4.08
C GLU A 48 -1.63 7.75 -4.44
N VAL A 49 -2.97 7.76 -4.29
CA VAL A 49 -3.80 6.59 -4.59
C VAL A 49 -3.79 6.28 -6.09
N ALA A 50 -3.82 7.29 -6.97
CA ALA A 50 -3.74 7.10 -8.41
C ALA A 50 -2.36 6.55 -8.83
N ALA A 51 -1.27 7.09 -8.26
CA ALA A 51 0.09 6.63 -8.51
C ALA A 51 0.26 5.18 -8.05
N TYR A 52 -0.10 4.86 -6.79
CA TYR A 52 -0.08 3.50 -6.24
C TYR A 52 -0.83 2.50 -7.14
N THR A 53 -2.05 2.86 -7.55
CA THR A 53 -2.88 1.99 -8.39
C THR A 53 -2.24 1.74 -9.76
N LYS A 54 -1.62 2.77 -10.34
CA LYS A 54 -0.93 2.65 -11.63
C LYS A 54 0.35 1.85 -11.49
N GLU A 55 1.17 2.11 -10.47
CA GLU A 55 2.37 1.34 -10.17
C GLU A 55 2.06 -0.13 -9.93
N GLN A 56 1.03 -0.44 -9.12
CA GLN A 56 0.59 -1.81 -8.87
C GLN A 56 0.21 -2.55 -10.15
N LYS A 57 -0.56 -1.91 -11.04
CA LYS A 57 -1.00 -2.52 -12.30
C LYS A 57 0.13 -2.76 -13.30
N HIS A 58 1.17 -1.94 -13.27
CA HIS A 58 2.29 -2.02 -14.20
C HIS A 58 3.49 -2.77 -13.65
N THR A 59 3.54 -3.03 -12.34
CA THR A 59 4.63 -3.79 -11.73
C THR A 59 4.52 -5.27 -12.08
N ARG A 60 5.58 -5.84 -12.65
CA ARG A 60 5.76 -7.28 -12.85
C ARG A 60 6.75 -7.79 -11.81
N LEU A 61 6.56 -9.02 -11.36
CA LEU A 61 7.41 -9.67 -10.37
C LEU A 61 7.99 -10.94 -10.97
N ASP A 62 9.32 -11.01 -11.11
CA ASP A 62 10.04 -12.27 -11.36
C ASP A 62 10.34 -12.92 -10.01
N ILE A 63 9.75 -14.10 -9.75
CA ILE A 63 9.85 -14.80 -8.47
C ILE A 63 10.64 -16.09 -8.67
N ARG A 64 11.79 -16.20 -7.98
CA ARG A 64 12.64 -17.38 -8.01
C ARG A 64 12.68 -18.04 -6.62
N GLN A 65 12.36 -19.32 -6.60
CA GLN A 65 12.47 -20.16 -5.40
C GLN A 65 13.93 -20.39 -5.01
N GLN A 66 14.19 -20.35 -3.71
CA GLN A 66 15.47 -20.75 -3.13
C GLN A 66 15.26 -21.76 -2.01
N LYS A 67 16.33 -22.48 -1.61
CA LYS A 67 16.27 -23.54 -0.58
C LYS A 67 15.63 -23.06 0.76
N LYS A 68 15.79 -21.79 1.11
CA LYS A 68 15.29 -21.21 2.38
C LYS A 68 14.48 -19.91 2.18
N GLY A 69 13.89 -19.71 0.99
CA GLY A 69 13.13 -18.49 0.73
C GLY A 69 12.86 -18.19 -0.73
N LEU A 70 12.77 -16.92 -1.05
CA LEU A 70 12.45 -16.40 -2.38
C LEU A 70 13.39 -15.25 -2.76
N ILE A 71 13.67 -15.10 -4.04
CA ILE A 71 14.15 -13.85 -4.63
C ILE A 71 13.00 -13.31 -5.49
N ILE A 72 12.61 -12.07 -5.24
CA ILE A 72 11.55 -11.38 -5.97
C ILE A 72 12.18 -10.15 -6.62
N THR A 73 12.17 -10.10 -7.95
CA THR A 73 12.71 -8.96 -8.70
C THR A 73 11.55 -8.16 -9.26
N PRO A 74 11.26 -6.96 -8.72
CA PRO A 74 10.27 -6.08 -9.29
C PRO A 74 10.78 -5.47 -10.60
N GLN A 75 9.86 -5.26 -11.53
CA GLN A 75 10.10 -4.60 -12.81
C GLN A 75 8.95 -3.64 -13.05
N LEU A 76 9.25 -2.34 -13.14
CA LEU A 76 8.28 -1.30 -13.38
C LEU A 76 8.77 -0.39 -14.49
N ASP A 77 7.98 -0.32 -15.57
CA ASP A 77 8.25 0.53 -16.73
C ASP A 77 7.38 1.80 -16.65
N LEU A 78 7.65 2.63 -15.65
CA LEU A 78 7.07 3.96 -15.47
C LEU A 78 8.17 4.95 -15.12
N ASP A 79 7.87 6.24 -15.23
CA ASP A 79 8.82 7.31 -14.89
C ASP A 79 9.00 7.38 -13.35
N LYS A 80 10.19 7.02 -12.89
CA LYS A 80 10.57 7.02 -11.46
C LYS A 80 10.59 8.40 -10.80
N GLU A 81 10.60 9.48 -11.57
CA GLU A 81 10.53 10.85 -11.03
C GLU A 81 9.07 11.24 -10.70
N ILE A 82 8.11 10.57 -11.32
CA ILE A 82 6.67 10.80 -11.13
C ILE A 82 6.06 9.78 -10.17
N PHE A 83 6.43 8.51 -10.35
CA PHE A 83 5.89 7.37 -9.62
C PHE A 83 6.87 6.96 -8.51
N THR A 84 6.52 7.18 -7.28
CA THR A 84 7.42 7.01 -6.13
C THR A 84 6.77 6.26 -4.96
N GLU A 85 5.54 5.76 -5.15
CA GLU A 85 4.80 5.13 -4.07
C GLU A 85 5.37 3.74 -3.75
N PRO A 86 5.58 3.41 -2.48
CA PRO A 86 5.91 2.04 -2.11
C PRO A 86 4.71 1.13 -2.33
N LEU A 87 4.95 -0.06 -2.90
CA LEU A 87 3.91 -1.06 -3.07
C LEU A 87 3.94 -2.09 -1.94
N THR A 88 2.77 -2.57 -1.55
CA THR A 88 2.62 -3.57 -0.50
C THR A 88 2.65 -4.99 -1.09
N MET A 89 3.59 -5.80 -0.60
CA MET A 89 3.69 -7.23 -0.89
C MET A 89 2.96 -8.03 0.17
N VAL A 90 2.10 -8.94 -0.27
CA VAL A 90 1.46 -9.94 0.58
C VAL A 90 1.93 -11.32 0.17
N ILE A 91 2.58 -12.04 1.08
CA ILE A 91 3.00 -13.43 0.87
C ILE A 91 2.22 -14.30 1.84
N GLN A 92 1.37 -15.18 1.31
CA GLN A 92 0.66 -16.18 2.08
C GLN A 92 1.47 -17.48 2.09
N LYS A 93 1.80 -17.98 3.28
CA LYS A 93 2.57 -19.21 3.42
C LYS A 93 2.26 -19.91 4.73
N GLU A 94 1.53 -21.02 4.63
CA GLU A 94 1.23 -21.87 5.77
C GLU A 94 2.50 -22.52 6.36
N GLY A 95 2.49 -22.77 7.67
CA GLY A 95 3.58 -23.44 8.38
C GLY A 95 4.81 -22.57 8.64
N VAL A 96 4.89 -21.36 8.09
CA VAL A 96 5.99 -20.44 8.32
C VAL A 96 5.74 -19.62 9.59
N ARG A 97 6.67 -19.74 10.55
CA ARG A 97 6.56 -19.00 11.83
C ARG A 97 7.09 -17.57 11.71
N LYS A 98 8.15 -17.37 10.94
CA LYS A 98 8.83 -16.08 10.80
C LYS A 98 9.29 -15.87 9.35
N MET A 99 9.11 -14.65 8.87
CA MET A 99 9.64 -14.21 7.59
C MET A 99 10.49 -12.96 7.80
N THR A 100 11.58 -12.83 7.06
CA THR A 100 12.36 -11.59 6.97
C THR A 100 12.59 -11.26 5.52
N ALA A 101 12.57 -9.97 5.17
CA ALA A 101 12.79 -9.49 3.82
C ALA A 101 13.82 -8.37 3.80
N ARG A 102 14.59 -8.30 2.71
CA ARG A 102 15.55 -7.23 2.43
C ARG A 102 15.47 -6.86 0.96
N GLN A 103 15.47 -5.55 0.68
CA GLN A 103 15.62 -5.03 -0.69
C GLN A 103 16.98 -4.35 -0.77
N GLY A 104 17.86 -4.90 -1.57
CA GLY A 104 19.27 -4.51 -1.54
C GLY A 104 19.86 -4.61 -0.13
N LYS A 105 20.37 -3.49 0.38
CA LYS A 105 20.92 -3.39 1.76
C LYS A 105 19.84 -3.07 2.80
N LYS A 106 18.67 -2.57 2.41
CA LYS A 106 17.59 -2.16 3.32
C LYS A 106 16.82 -3.37 3.85
N LYS A 107 16.69 -3.49 5.18
CA LYS A 107 15.77 -4.44 5.82
C LYS A 107 14.35 -3.89 5.72
N LEU A 108 13.40 -4.72 5.27
CA LEU A 108 11.99 -4.36 5.20
C LEU A 108 11.28 -4.73 6.50
N ALA A 109 10.31 -3.90 6.92
CA ALA A 109 9.46 -4.18 8.06
C ALA A 109 8.40 -5.21 7.64
N VAL A 110 8.52 -6.45 8.14
CA VAL A 110 7.58 -7.53 7.82
C VAL A 110 6.60 -7.68 8.97
N HIS A 111 5.31 -7.55 8.67
CA HIS A 111 4.20 -7.76 9.60
C HIS A 111 3.53 -9.09 9.30
N LYS A 112 3.19 -9.85 10.35
CA LYS A 112 2.46 -11.13 10.22
C LYS A 112 1.02 -10.96 10.68
N ILE A 113 0.07 -11.35 9.83
CA ILE A 113 -1.36 -11.36 10.12
C ILE A 113 -1.90 -12.74 9.72
N GLY A 114 -2.14 -13.59 10.70
CA GLY A 114 -2.49 -14.99 10.45
C GLY A 114 -1.35 -15.73 9.73
N ASP A 115 -1.64 -16.27 8.54
CA ASP A 115 -0.69 -16.94 7.63
C ASP A 115 -0.09 -16.01 6.56
N LYS A 116 -0.45 -14.71 6.60
CA LYS A 116 0.03 -13.70 5.68
C LYS A 116 1.19 -12.90 6.26
N PHE A 117 2.18 -12.61 5.43
CA PHE A 117 3.31 -11.73 5.73
C PHE A 117 3.25 -10.54 4.80
N ILE A 118 3.25 -9.34 5.36
CA ILE A 118 3.00 -8.09 4.66
C ILE A 118 4.19 -7.17 4.85
N PHE A 119 4.67 -6.56 3.77
CA PHE A 119 5.73 -5.56 3.80
C PHE A 119 5.70 -4.66 2.58
N ASP A 120 6.15 -3.42 2.73
CA ASP A 120 6.26 -2.48 1.64
C ASP A 120 7.64 -2.56 0.98
N PHE A 121 7.67 -2.34 -0.34
CA PHE A 121 8.87 -2.37 -1.15
C PHE A 121 8.85 -1.25 -2.19
N ASN A 122 10.04 -0.84 -2.65
CA ASN A 122 10.16 0.09 -3.78
C ASN A 122 10.08 -0.69 -5.10
N PRO A 123 9.09 -0.42 -5.98
CA PRO A 123 8.96 -1.13 -7.26
C PRO A 123 10.11 -0.87 -8.25
N PHE A 124 10.85 0.24 -8.09
CA PHE A 124 12.08 0.55 -8.85
C PHE A 124 13.36 0.07 -8.17
N GLY A 125 13.23 -0.59 -7.02
CA GLY A 125 14.37 -1.00 -6.21
C GLY A 125 15.02 -2.29 -6.68
N GLU A 126 16.08 -2.67 -5.99
CA GLU A 126 16.80 -3.93 -6.20
C GLU A 126 15.92 -5.14 -5.85
N ALA A 127 16.37 -6.33 -6.24
CA ALA A 127 15.71 -7.59 -5.90
C ALA A 127 15.50 -7.75 -4.38
N ILE A 128 14.35 -8.26 -4.02
CA ILE A 128 13.94 -8.53 -2.64
C ILE A 128 14.34 -9.96 -2.29
N LYS A 129 15.15 -10.12 -1.25
CA LYS A 129 15.51 -11.44 -0.70
C LYS A 129 14.61 -11.71 0.50
N VAL A 130 13.77 -12.74 0.39
CA VAL A 130 12.86 -13.20 1.43
C VAL A 130 13.40 -14.48 2.04
N TYR A 131 13.46 -14.55 3.35
CA TYR A 131 13.91 -15.72 4.12
C TYR A 131 12.76 -16.25 4.98
N LEU A 132 12.52 -17.54 4.91
CA LEU A 132 11.49 -18.27 5.65
C LEU A 132 12.12 -19.06 6.80
N LYS A 133 11.48 -19.01 7.97
CA LYS A 133 11.90 -19.77 9.19
C LYS A 133 10.70 -20.40 9.88
#